data_553669ca502a305c5ec6c76929f98202
#
_entry.id   553669ca502a305c5ec6c76929f98202
#
_cell.length_a   1.000
_cell.length_b   1.000
_cell.length_c   1.000
_cell.angle_alpha   90.00
_cell.angle_beta   90.00
_cell.angle_gamma   90.00
#
_symmetry.space_group_name_H-M   'P 1'
#
loop_
_entity.id
_entity.type
_entity.pdbx_description
1 polymer ?
#
loop_
_entity_poly.entity_id
_entity_poly.type
_entity_poly.pdbx_seq_one_letter_code
_entity_poly.pdbx_strand_id
1 'polypeptide(L)'
;PDHLQEKWFPRLVEDPSFLLAHALTEPRGASDRWLPYNAPSANMDTRAVLENGQWVLNGRKHFISNGFDAKLFVVYANTNPEVGILDGSSSFLVPRDTPGLTVARCNETMGGRYMNNGEIVFDDCMLPEDHLLIRDTALQKKTDTYSNPGRIIQAAKNLGVGVAAFDDTAAYVQEYVQGGRPLIQHQAVAVRLADMAIKLESVRCFLRQTAQALDAGVAEAGQMITMLKVHASEEVLKVCQQAMELHGGAGTMLEMGIE
;
A
#
# COMPACT_ATOMS: atom_id res chain seq x y z
N PRO A 1 10.57 -16.41 12.32
CA PRO A 1 11.05 -17.23 13.44
C PRO A 1 9.94 -17.48 14.47
N ASP A 2 9.84 -18.71 15.00
CA ASP A 2 8.73 -19.12 15.88
C ASP A 2 8.69 -18.30 17.18
N HIS A 3 9.83 -18.02 17.79
CA HIS A 3 9.92 -17.20 19.01
C HIS A 3 9.34 -15.78 18.82
N LEU A 4 9.45 -15.18 17.62
CA LEU A 4 8.84 -13.88 17.34
C LEU A 4 7.32 -14.00 17.19
N GLN A 5 6.83 -15.09 16.61
CA GLN A 5 5.40 -15.36 16.51
C GLN A 5 4.78 -15.57 17.90
N GLU A 6 5.41 -16.40 18.73
CA GLU A 6 4.99 -16.66 20.10
C GLU A 6 4.96 -15.38 20.95
N LYS A 7 5.91 -14.47 20.74
CA LYS A 7 6.01 -13.20 21.47
C LYS A 7 4.94 -12.19 21.05
N TRP A 8 4.64 -12.09 19.74
CA TRP A 8 3.88 -10.97 19.20
C TRP A 8 2.45 -11.31 18.79
N PHE A 9 2.15 -12.54 18.36
CA PHE A 9 0.79 -12.90 17.92
C PHE A 9 -0.26 -12.81 19.02
N PRO A 10 -0.01 -13.23 20.26
CA PRO A 10 -0.98 -13.04 21.33
C PRO A 10 -1.38 -11.57 21.51
N ARG A 11 -0.41 -10.65 21.48
CA ARG A 11 -0.65 -9.20 21.62
C ARG A 11 -1.49 -8.63 20.47
N LEU A 12 -1.29 -9.13 19.25
CA LEU A 12 -2.08 -8.72 18.09
C LEU A 12 -3.53 -9.18 18.19
N VAL A 13 -3.78 -10.35 18.78
CA VAL A 13 -5.14 -10.92 18.92
C VAL A 13 -5.89 -10.30 20.09
N GLU A 14 -5.19 -10.04 21.22
CA GLU A 14 -5.78 -9.56 22.46
C GLU A 14 -6.05 -8.05 22.46
N ASP A 15 -5.25 -7.28 21.71
CA ASP A 15 -5.35 -5.82 21.66
C ASP A 15 -5.76 -5.33 20.26
N PRO A 16 -7.03 -4.98 20.04
CA PRO A 16 -7.50 -4.47 18.75
C PRO A 16 -6.85 -3.14 18.34
N SER A 17 -6.19 -2.43 19.26
CA SER A 17 -5.41 -1.22 18.98
C SER A 17 -3.94 -1.51 18.64
N PHE A 18 -3.54 -2.80 18.61
CA PHE A 18 -2.16 -3.19 18.29
C PHE A 18 -1.95 -3.15 16.77
N LEU A 19 -1.57 -2.00 16.24
CA LEU A 19 -1.30 -1.82 14.83
C LEU A 19 0.14 -2.20 14.48
N LEU A 20 0.30 -2.79 13.32
CA LEU A 20 1.57 -3.05 12.66
C LEU A 20 1.82 -2.02 11.57
N ALA A 21 3.08 -1.66 11.36
CA ALA A 21 3.51 -0.87 10.22
C ALA A 21 4.66 -1.54 9.47
N HIS A 22 4.62 -1.42 8.14
CA HIS A 22 5.62 -1.96 7.22
C HIS A 22 6.51 -0.83 6.73
N ALA A 23 7.69 -0.68 7.33
CA ALA A 23 8.58 0.45 7.17
C ALA A 23 9.68 0.15 6.12
N LEU A 24 9.32 0.28 4.83
CA LEU A 24 10.22 0.08 3.69
C LEU A 24 10.70 1.39 3.11
N THR A 25 9.76 2.29 2.76
CA THR A 25 10.03 3.52 2.01
C THR A 25 10.91 4.49 2.80
N GLU A 26 11.85 5.12 2.11
CA GLU A 26 12.78 6.13 2.63
C GLU A 26 12.63 7.44 1.85
N PRO A 27 13.20 8.58 2.36
CA PRO A 27 13.27 9.82 1.58
C PRO A 27 13.92 9.64 0.21
N ARG A 28 14.91 8.77 0.10
CA ARG A 28 15.57 8.42 -1.15
C ARG A 28 14.67 7.64 -2.11
N GLY A 29 13.87 6.69 -1.61
CA GLY A 29 12.99 5.85 -2.43
C GLY A 29 12.63 4.51 -1.77
N ALA A 30 11.99 3.64 -2.55
CA ALA A 30 11.65 2.28 -2.14
C ALA A 30 11.60 1.30 -3.32
N SER A 31 11.59 1.83 -4.54
CA SER A 31 11.42 1.04 -5.77
C SER A 31 12.71 0.38 -6.26
N ASP A 32 13.86 0.69 -5.67
CA ASP A 32 15.16 0.09 -6.02
C ASP A 32 15.13 -1.45 -5.97
N ARG A 33 14.33 -2.02 -5.08
CA ARG A 33 14.11 -3.46 -4.97
C ARG A 33 13.35 -4.11 -6.15
N TRP A 34 12.73 -3.30 -7.01
CA TRP A 34 11.99 -3.76 -8.17
C TRP A 34 12.77 -3.60 -9.47
N LEU A 35 14.01 -3.12 -9.39
CA LEU A 35 14.88 -2.99 -10.55
C LEU A 35 15.31 -4.36 -11.06
N PRO A 36 15.51 -4.52 -12.38
CA PRO A 36 15.93 -5.79 -12.97
C PRO A 36 17.44 -6.09 -12.77
N TYR A 37 18.09 -5.34 -11.90
CA TYR A 37 19.51 -5.46 -11.54
C TYR A 37 19.71 -5.14 -10.06
N ASN A 38 20.82 -5.59 -9.49
CA ASN A 38 21.17 -5.48 -8.09
C ASN A 38 22.53 -4.77 -7.92
N ALA A 39 22.55 -3.44 -8.11
CA ALA A 39 23.76 -2.64 -7.97
C ALA A 39 23.94 -2.17 -6.52
N PRO A 40 25.19 -2.09 -5.98
CA PRO A 40 25.45 -1.56 -4.64
C PRO A 40 24.91 -0.14 -4.42
N SER A 41 24.86 0.69 -5.48
CA SER A 41 24.27 2.02 -5.44
C SER A 41 22.74 2.04 -5.35
N ALA A 42 22.07 0.95 -5.69
CA ALA A 42 20.64 0.76 -5.54
C ALA A 42 20.35 0.03 -4.21
N ASN A 43 20.47 0.75 -3.10
CA ASN A 43 20.32 0.20 -1.75
C ASN A 43 19.61 1.21 -0.83
N MET A 44 19.33 0.82 0.40
CA MET A 44 18.70 1.65 1.42
C MET A 44 19.73 2.52 2.13
N ASP A 45 19.31 3.73 2.53
CA ASP A 45 20.11 4.61 3.41
C ASP A 45 19.96 4.20 4.88
N THR A 46 18.82 3.63 5.27
CA THR A 46 18.66 3.03 6.61
C THR A 46 19.57 1.80 6.72
N ARG A 47 20.44 1.80 7.72
CA ARG A 47 21.45 0.76 7.93
C ARG A 47 21.22 0.04 9.24
N ALA A 48 21.59 -1.24 9.28
CA ALA A 48 21.65 -2.04 10.49
C ALA A 48 23.02 -2.74 10.58
N VAL A 49 23.75 -2.50 11.66
CA VAL A 49 25.06 -3.11 11.90
C VAL A 49 24.96 -3.98 13.16
N LEU A 50 25.52 -5.18 13.11
CA LEU A 50 25.58 -6.07 14.27
C LEU A 50 26.82 -5.73 15.09
N GLU A 51 26.64 -5.23 16.30
CA GLU A 51 27.70 -4.84 17.25
C GLU A 51 27.44 -5.49 18.61
N ASN A 52 28.42 -6.21 19.11
CA ASN A 52 28.37 -6.85 20.44
C ASN A 52 27.08 -7.69 20.71
N GLY A 53 26.57 -8.40 19.68
CA GLY A 53 25.36 -9.21 19.79
C GLY A 53 24.03 -8.41 19.74
N GLN A 54 24.09 -7.16 19.34
CA GLN A 54 22.93 -6.29 19.14
C GLN A 54 22.97 -5.64 17.77
N TRP A 55 21.80 -5.47 17.13
CA TRP A 55 21.67 -4.67 15.93
C TRP A 55 21.53 -3.20 16.29
N VAL A 56 22.32 -2.35 15.66
CA VAL A 56 22.22 -0.88 15.75
C VAL A 56 21.64 -0.37 14.44
N LEU A 57 20.41 0.18 14.50
CA LEU A 57 19.71 0.74 13.37
C LEU A 57 19.87 2.26 13.33
N ASN A 58 20.24 2.78 12.16
CA ASN A 58 20.33 4.21 11.89
C ASN A 58 19.68 4.54 10.56
N GLY A 59 18.85 5.59 10.51
CA GLY A 59 18.21 6.05 9.29
C GLY A 59 16.81 6.60 9.49
N ARG A 60 16.06 6.68 8.37
CA ARG A 60 14.73 7.30 8.35
C ARG A 60 13.81 6.58 7.37
N LYS A 61 12.59 6.30 7.81
CA LYS A 61 11.51 5.78 6.99
C LYS A 61 10.39 6.79 6.90
N HIS A 62 9.79 6.95 5.71
CA HIS A 62 8.67 7.86 5.56
C HIS A 62 7.54 7.29 4.69
N PHE A 63 6.38 7.95 4.70
CA PHE A 63 5.16 7.48 4.07
C PHE A 63 4.70 6.11 4.59
N ILE A 64 4.90 5.86 5.88
CA ILE A 64 4.61 4.55 6.47
C ILE A 64 3.15 4.51 6.93
N SER A 65 2.35 3.71 6.26
CA SER A 65 0.95 3.45 6.66
C SER A 65 0.90 2.89 8.07
N ASN A 66 0.00 3.42 8.90
CA ASN A 66 -0.11 3.20 10.33
C ASN A 66 1.12 3.62 11.15
N GLY A 67 2.15 4.18 10.52
CA GLY A 67 3.44 4.46 11.16
C GLY A 67 3.35 5.42 12.34
N PHE A 68 2.30 6.25 12.40
CA PHE A 68 2.10 7.17 13.53
C PHE A 68 1.59 6.46 14.78
N ASP A 69 0.70 5.46 14.66
CA ASP A 69 0.07 4.75 15.77
C ASP A 69 0.58 3.32 15.99
N ALA A 70 1.36 2.77 15.05
CA ALA A 70 1.84 1.40 15.14
C ALA A 70 2.63 1.16 16.43
N LYS A 71 2.40 0.00 17.06
CA LYS A 71 3.13 -0.48 18.25
C LYS A 71 4.30 -1.39 17.88
N LEU A 72 4.32 -1.90 16.66
CA LEU A 72 5.38 -2.76 16.13
C LEU A 72 5.63 -2.45 14.65
N PHE A 73 6.91 -2.35 14.28
CA PHE A 73 7.34 -2.04 12.93
C PHE A 73 8.10 -3.22 12.32
N VAL A 74 7.78 -3.56 11.07
CA VAL A 74 8.65 -4.38 10.21
C VAL A 74 9.54 -3.41 9.45
N VAL A 75 10.79 -3.27 9.88
CA VAL A 75 11.75 -2.31 9.34
C VAL A 75 12.71 -3.01 8.39
N TYR A 76 12.87 -2.47 7.20
CA TYR A 76 13.88 -2.91 6.24
C TYR A 76 15.10 -2.01 6.33
N ALA A 77 16.28 -2.62 6.43
CA ALA A 77 17.54 -1.91 6.53
C ALA A 77 18.64 -2.61 5.73
N ASN A 78 19.60 -1.83 5.26
CA ASN A 78 20.82 -2.32 4.63
C ASN A 78 21.72 -2.95 5.70
N THR A 79 22.07 -4.21 5.52
CA THR A 79 22.99 -4.99 6.37
C THR A 79 24.30 -5.34 5.67
N ASN A 80 24.38 -5.13 4.34
CA ASN A 80 25.58 -5.30 3.55
C ASN A 80 25.67 -4.26 2.43
N PRO A 81 26.47 -3.18 2.59
CA PRO A 81 26.58 -2.10 1.62
C PRO A 81 27.36 -2.46 0.35
N GLU A 82 28.05 -3.60 0.33
CA GLU A 82 28.88 -4.03 -0.81
C GLU A 82 28.06 -4.61 -1.96
N VAL A 83 26.78 -4.90 -1.69
CA VAL A 83 25.84 -5.47 -2.67
C VAL A 83 24.57 -4.63 -2.71
N GLY A 84 23.75 -4.82 -3.77
CA GLY A 84 22.50 -4.08 -3.90
C GLY A 84 21.41 -4.55 -2.93
N ILE A 85 20.28 -3.85 -2.97
CA ILE A 85 19.16 -4.00 -2.03
C ILE A 85 18.60 -5.45 -1.95
N LEU A 86 18.69 -6.21 -3.05
CA LEU A 86 18.12 -7.56 -3.12
C LEU A 86 18.88 -8.56 -2.25
N ASP A 87 20.18 -8.39 -2.13
CA ASP A 87 21.09 -9.29 -1.38
C ASP A 87 21.65 -8.64 -0.12
N GLY A 88 21.53 -7.30 -0.01
CA GLY A 88 22.16 -6.51 1.07
C GLY A 88 21.17 -6.04 2.13
N SER A 89 19.87 -6.34 2.03
CA SER A 89 18.92 -5.87 3.02
C SER A 89 18.28 -6.99 3.84
N SER A 90 18.07 -6.68 5.10
CA SER A 90 17.37 -7.55 6.06
C SER A 90 16.15 -6.85 6.62
N SER A 91 15.24 -7.61 7.23
CA SER A 91 14.08 -7.04 7.93
C SER A 91 14.10 -7.37 9.41
N PHE A 92 13.64 -6.43 10.21
CA PHE A 92 13.67 -6.46 11.67
C PHE A 92 12.29 -6.18 12.25
N LEU A 93 11.95 -6.82 13.38
CA LEU A 93 10.81 -6.42 14.19
C LEU A 93 11.25 -5.42 15.25
N VAL A 94 10.73 -4.18 15.15
CA VAL A 94 11.12 -3.07 16.02
C VAL A 94 9.90 -2.61 16.82
N PRO A 95 9.85 -2.85 18.14
CA PRO A 95 8.83 -2.29 19.01
C PRO A 95 8.89 -0.76 19.03
N ARG A 96 7.74 -0.10 19.16
CA ARG A 96 7.65 1.38 19.19
C ARG A 96 8.45 2.01 20.35
N ASP A 97 8.55 1.32 21.47
CA ASP A 97 9.22 1.77 22.66
C ASP A 97 10.74 1.47 22.68
N THR A 98 11.29 0.98 21.56
CA THR A 98 12.72 0.74 21.43
C THR A 98 13.49 2.06 21.55
N PRO A 99 14.50 2.16 22.47
CA PRO A 99 15.34 3.34 22.56
C PRO A 99 16.00 3.69 21.23
N GLY A 100 15.99 4.97 20.86
CA GLY A 100 16.50 5.44 19.57
C GLY A 100 15.45 5.43 18.43
N LEU A 101 14.25 4.90 18.65
CA LEU A 101 13.15 5.04 17.71
C LEU A 101 12.31 6.27 18.05
N THR A 102 12.06 7.13 17.06
CA THR A 102 11.17 8.29 17.18
C THR A 102 10.19 8.33 16.01
N VAL A 103 8.90 8.51 16.32
CA VAL A 103 7.89 8.85 15.32
C VAL A 103 7.87 10.37 15.16
N ALA A 104 8.45 10.86 14.06
CA ALA A 104 8.76 12.27 13.89
C ALA A 104 7.52 13.11 13.54
N ARG A 105 6.63 12.56 12.71
CA ARG A 105 5.37 13.24 12.31
C ARG A 105 4.36 12.27 11.72
N CYS A 106 3.10 12.74 11.65
CA CYS A 106 2.06 12.20 10.79
C CYS A 106 1.95 13.08 9.54
N ASN A 107 2.01 12.46 8.35
CA ASN A 107 1.84 13.17 7.10
C ASN A 107 0.34 13.30 6.77
N GLU A 108 -0.08 14.45 6.30
CA GLU A 108 -1.40 14.62 5.70
C GLU A 108 -1.39 14.13 4.25
N THR A 109 -2.39 13.33 3.90
CA THR A 109 -2.50 12.74 2.56
C THR A 109 -3.67 13.33 1.79
N MET A 110 -3.54 13.43 0.48
CA MET A 110 -4.60 13.92 -0.41
C MET A 110 -5.82 13.01 -0.38
N GLY A 111 -5.63 11.69 -0.21
CA GLY A 111 -6.69 10.68 -0.10
C GLY A 111 -6.34 9.62 0.94
N GLY A 112 -7.29 8.73 1.28
CA GLY A 112 -7.08 7.71 2.31
C GLY A 112 -6.90 8.28 3.72
N ARG A 113 -7.55 9.40 4.02
CA ARG A 113 -7.39 10.18 5.27
C ARG A 113 -7.78 9.42 6.54
N TYR A 114 -8.47 8.30 6.41
CA TYR A 114 -8.79 7.39 7.52
C TYR A 114 -7.61 6.58 8.02
N MET A 115 -6.48 6.59 7.29
CA MET A 115 -5.27 5.86 7.63
C MET A 115 -4.13 6.85 7.86
N ASN A 116 -3.53 6.83 9.06
CA ASN A 116 -2.38 7.68 9.32
C ASN A 116 -1.15 7.26 8.51
N ASN A 117 -0.26 8.21 8.28
CA ASN A 117 0.95 8.04 7.49
C ASN A 117 2.14 8.64 8.25
N GLY A 118 3.00 7.79 8.80
CA GLY A 118 4.06 8.19 9.71
C GLY A 118 5.42 8.34 9.05
N GLU A 119 6.24 9.20 9.65
CA GLU A 119 7.68 9.30 9.45
C GLU A 119 8.39 8.81 10.70
N ILE A 120 9.35 7.87 10.55
CA ILE A 120 10.02 7.18 11.63
C ILE A 120 11.52 7.39 11.49
N VAL A 121 12.16 7.78 12.58
CA VAL A 121 13.61 8.00 12.67
C VAL A 121 14.22 6.97 13.61
N PHE A 122 15.35 6.43 13.21
CA PHE A 122 16.20 5.53 13.99
C PHE A 122 17.52 6.25 14.23
N ASP A 123 17.89 6.44 15.48
CA ASP A 123 19.13 7.10 15.93
C ASP A 123 19.77 6.22 17.00
N ASP A 124 20.80 5.47 16.62
CA ASP A 124 21.41 4.42 17.41
C ASP A 124 20.38 3.48 18.08
N CYS A 125 19.35 3.10 17.28
CA CYS A 125 18.26 2.27 17.75
C CYS A 125 18.74 0.82 17.94
N MET A 126 18.90 0.40 19.19
CA MET A 126 19.47 -0.91 19.52
C MET A 126 18.39 -1.99 19.65
N LEU A 127 18.61 -3.10 18.96
CA LEU A 127 17.73 -4.27 18.99
C LEU A 127 18.51 -5.53 19.37
N PRO A 128 17.93 -6.45 20.16
CA PRO A 128 18.47 -7.79 20.35
C PRO A 128 18.67 -8.51 19.00
N GLU A 129 19.67 -9.38 18.92
CA GLU A 129 19.97 -10.12 17.69
C GLU A 129 18.78 -10.96 17.18
N ASP A 130 17.97 -11.47 18.11
CA ASP A 130 16.80 -12.29 17.84
C ASP A 130 15.60 -11.52 17.26
N HIS A 131 15.66 -10.19 17.15
CA HIS A 131 14.67 -9.35 16.47
C HIS A 131 14.83 -9.34 14.93
N LEU A 132 15.86 -9.99 14.40
CA LEU A 132 16.02 -10.21 12.98
C LEU A 132 14.90 -11.13 12.45
N LEU A 133 14.07 -10.62 11.55
CA LEU A 133 12.93 -11.37 10.98
C LEU A 133 13.35 -12.18 9.76
N ILE A 134 14.01 -11.56 8.80
CA ILE A 134 14.48 -12.19 7.56
C ILE A 134 15.84 -11.57 7.20
N ARG A 135 16.81 -12.43 6.91
CA ARG A 135 18.16 -12.01 6.51
C ARG A 135 18.34 -12.05 4.99
N ASP A 136 18.89 -10.98 4.44
CA ASP A 136 19.48 -10.88 3.10
C ASP A 136 18.69 -11.57 1.95
N THR A 137 19.33 -12.47 1.22
CA THR A 137 18.80 -13.11 -0.01
C THR A 137 17.46 -13.81 0.15
N ALA A 138 17.07 -14.20 1.36
CA ALA A 138 15.76 -14.79 1.64
C ALA A 138 14.62 -13.75 1.60
N LEU A 139 14.95 -12.47 1.75
CA LEU A 139 13.96 -11.39 1.84
C LEU A 139 13.19 -11.21 0.54
N GLN A 140 13.87 -11.19 -0.62
CA GLN A 140 13.24 -11.00 -1.92
C GLN A 140 12.18 -12.08 -2.20
N LYS A 141 12.56 -13.35 -2.08
CA LYS A 141 11.67 -14.49 -2.36
C LYS A 141 10.42 -14.49 -1.46
N LYS A 142 10.59 -14.17 -0.18
CA LYS A 142 9.45 -14.10 0.77
C LYS A 142 8.58 -12.88 0.52
N THR A 143 9.18 -11.75 0.11
CA THR A 143 8.41 -10.54 -0.17
C THR A 143 7.55 -10.69 -1.42
N ASP A 144 8.02 -11.38 -2.45
CA ASP A 144 7.21 -11.65 -3.64
C ASP A 144 5.98 -12.49 -3.30
N THR A 145 6.14 -13.50 -2.44
CA THR A 145 5.02 -14.30 -1.93
C THR A 145 3.98 -13.45 -1.17
N TYR A 146 4.43 -12.46 -0.40
CA TYR A 146 3.55 -11.55 0.34
C TYR A 146 2.93 -10.46 -0.54
N SER A 147 3.68 -9.92 -1.49
CA SER A 147 3.23 -8.76 -2.29
C SER A 147 2.14 -9.11 -3.30
N ASN A 148 2.10 -10.35 -3.79
CA ASN A 148 1.11 -10.78 -4.77
C ASN A 148 -0.33 -10.73 -4.25
N PRO A 149 -0.70 -11.31 -3.10
CA PRO A 149 -2.01 -11.12 -2.50
C PRO A 149 -2.33 -9.64 -2.21
N GLY A 150 -1.34 -8.87 -1.76
CA GLY A 150 -1.47 -7.44 -1.49
C GLY A 150 -1.89 -6.62 -2.72
N ARG A 151 -1.38 -6.96 -3.91
CA ARG A 151 -1.78 -6.29 -5.17
C ARG A 151 -3.22 -6.62 -5.56
N ILE A 152 -3.69 -7.85 -5.34
CA ILE A 152 -5.09 -8.24 -5.56
C ILE A 152 -6.00 -7.45 -4.62
N ILE A 153 -5.65 -7.37 -3.32
CA ILE A 153 -6.39 -6.58 -2.33
C ILE A 153 -6.45 -5.11 -2.72
N GLN A 154 -5.34 -4.56 -3.21
CA GLN A 154 -5.31 -3.17 -3.69
C GLN A 154 -6.23 -2.95 -4.90
N ALA A 155 -6.26 -3.88 -5.84
CA ALA A 155 -7.18 -3.80 -6.99
C ALA A 155 -8.64 -3.89 -6.53
N ALA A 156 -8.95 -4.74 -5.54
CA ALA A 156 -10.28 -4.83 -4.95
C ALA A 156 -10.71 -3.54 -4.24
N LYS A 157 -9.79 -2.91 -3.49
CA LYS A 157 -10.04 -1.60 -2.85
C LYS A 157 -10.34 -0.53 -3.90
N ASN A 158 -9.52 -0.46 -4.95
CA ASN A 158 -9.75 0.50 -6.05
C ASN A 158 -11.13 0.28 -6.68
N LEU A 159 -11.49 -0.98 -6.99
CA LEU A 159 -12.81 -1.29 -7.52
C LEU A 159 -13.93 -0.81 -6.61
N GLY A 160 -13.79 -1.00 -5.27
CA GLY A 160 -14.76 -0.51 -4.30
C GLY A 160 -14.95 1.00 -4.34
N VAL A 161 -13.86 1.76 -4.44
CA VAL A 161 -13.91 3.22 -4.62
C VAL A 161 -14.63 3.61 -5.91
N GLY A 162 -14.29 2.97 -7.02
CA GLY A 162 -14.95 3.25 -8.30
C GLY A 162 -16.44 2.91 -8.32
N VAL A 163 -16.83 1.81 -7.64
CA VAL A 163 -18.26 1.43 -7.53
C VAL A 163 -19.01 2.48 -6.70
N ALA A 164 -18.47 2.93 -5.57
CA ALA A 164 -19.09 3.98 -4.77
C ALA A 164 -19.27 5.27 -5.58
N ALA A 165 -18.22 5.73 -6.27
CA ALA A 165 -18.28 6.92 -7.11
C ALA A 165 -19.31 6.77 -8.26
N PHE A 166 -19.44 5.58 -8.83
CA PHE A 166 -20.44 5.29 -9.86
C PHE A 166 -21.86 5.34 -9.31
N ASP A 167 -22.11 4.69 -8.16
CA ASP A 167 -23.44 4.61 -7.54
C ASP A 167 -23.94 6.00 -7.13
N ASP A 168 -23.08 6.82 -6.50
CA ASP A 168 -23.39 8.19 -6.13
C ASP A 168 -23.69 9.04 -7.38
N THR A 169 -22.89 8.89 -8.44
CA THR A 169 -23.11 9.60 -9.71
C THR A 169 -24.39 9.17 -10.36
N ALA A 170 -24.70 7.88 -10.40
CA ALA A 170 -25.92 7.34 -10.98
C ALA A 170 -27.18 7.86 -10.28
N ALA A 171 -27.14 8.01 -8.94
CA ALA A 171 -28.21 8.64 -8.17
C ALA A 171 -28.31 10.14 -8.50
N TYR A 172 -27.19 10.87 -8.45
CA TYR A 172 -27.14 12.31 -8.70
C TYR A 172 -27.72 12.70 -10.07
N VAL A 173 -27.34 12.02 -11.14
CA VAL A 173 -27.78 12.38 -12.49
C VAL A 173 -29.27 12.06 -12.74
N GLN A 174 -29.90 11.23 -11.94
CA GLN A 174 -31.34 10.94 -12.00
C GLN A 174 -32.17 12.07 -11.36
N GLU A 175 -31.65 12.73 -10.35
CA GLU A 175 -32.34 13.74 -9.57
C GLU A 175 -32.03 15.16 -10.05
N TYR A 176 -30.77 15.43 -10.41
CA TYR A 176 -30.34 16.78 -10.77
C TYR A 176 -30.87 17.21 -12.15
N VAL A 177 -31.62 18.31 -12.16
CA VAL A 177 -32.25 18.84 -13.37
C VAL A 177 -31.42 20.00 -13.94
N GLN A 178 -31.01 19.86 -15.20
CA GLN A 178 -30.37 20.92 -15.98
C GLN A 178 -30.83 20.88 -17.44
N GLY A 179 -31.01 22.03 -18.06
CA GLY A 179 -31.56 22.08 -19.41
C GLY A 179 -33.02 21.60 -19.49
N GLY A 180 -33.75 21.75 -18.38
CA GLY A 180 -35.19 21.45 -18.28
C GLY A 180 -35.54 19.96 -18.07
N ARG A 181 -34.55 19.08 -17.83
CA ARG A 181 -34.76 17.66 -17.58
C ARG A 181 -33.63 17.06 -16.73
N PRO A 182 -33.84 15.91 -16.08
CA PRO A 182 -32.78 15.18 -15.36
C PRO A 182 -31.55 14.93 -16.25
N LEU A 183 -30.35 15.01 -15.65
CA LEU A 183 -29.08 14.85 -16.39
C LEU A 183 -29.02 13.51 -17.17
N ILE A 184 -29.53 12.43 -16.61
CA ILE A 184 -29.55 11.12 -17.25
C ILE A 184 -30.26 11.10 -18.61
N GLN A 185 -31.21 12.01 -18.86
CA GLN A 185 -31.94 12.14 -20.11
C GLN A 185 -31.12 12.82 -21.23
N HIS A 186 -29.93 13.34 -20.90
CA HIS A 186 -28.98 13.81 -21.91
C HIS A 186 -28.11 12.65 -22.37
N GLN A 187 -28.13 12.36 -23.67
CA GLN A 187 -27.41 11.20 -24.25
C GLN A 187 -25.91 11.20 -23.87
N ALA A 188 -25.28 12.38 -23.84
CA ALA A 188 -23.86 12.50 -23.46
C ALA A 188 -23.59 12.01 -22.03
N VAL A 189 -24.53 12.21 -21.10
CA VAL A 189 -24.43 11.72 -19.72
C VAL A 189 -24.66 10.21 -19.68
N ALA A 190 -25.69 9.71 -20.35
CA ALA A 190 -26.00 8.28 -20.39
C ALA A 190 -24.85 7.45 -20.97
N VAL A 191 -24.20 7.94 -22.04
CA VAL A 191 -23.03 7.26 -22.64
C VAL A 191 -21.85 7.23 -21.67
N ARG A 192 -21.60 8.29 -20.92
CA ARG A 192 -20.52 8.33 -19.90
C ARG A 192 -20.78 7.34 -18.78
N LEU A 193 -22.01 7.25 -18.26
CA LEU A 193 -22.36 6.23 -17.27
C LEU A 193 -22.15 4.81 -17.80
N ALA A 194 -22.55 4.53 -19.02
CA ALA A 194 -22.33 3.22 -19.65
C ALA A 194 -20.82 2.90 -19.74
N ASP A 195 -19.99 3.87 -20.14
CA ASP A 195 -18.53 3.72 -20.21
C ASP A 195 -17.92 3.45 -18.82
N MET A 196 -18.36 4.17 -17.77
CA MET A 196 -17.95 3.92 -16.38
C MET A 196 -18.31 2.49 -15.95
N ALA A 197 -19.54 2.04 -16.23
CA ALA A 197 -19.98 0.69 -15.88
C ALA A 197 -19.13 -0.41 -16.59
N ILE A 198 -18.82 -0.22 -17.88
CA ILE A 198 -17.96 -1.14 -18.65
C ILE A 198 -16.57 -1.24 -18.01
N LYS A 199 -15.96 -0.13 -17.64
CA LYS A 199 -14.66 -0.10 -16.98
C LYS A 199 -14.67 -0.87 -15.66
N LEU A 200 -15.64 -0.60 -14.80
CA LEU A 200 -15.77 -1.28 -13.50
C LEU A 200 -15.97 -2.79 -13.67
N GLU A 201 -16.81 -3.19 -14.63
CA GLU A 201 -17.07 -4.62 -14.84
C GLU A 201 -15.85 -5.34 -15.44
N SER A 202 -15.09 -4.68 -16.31
CA SER A 202 -13.82 -5.23 -16.82
C SER A 202 -12.81 -5.49 -15.69
N VAL A 203 -12.68 -4.53 -14.77
CA VAL A 203 -11.82 -4.68 -13.57
C VAL A 203 -12.34 -5.82 -12.68
N ARG A 204 -13.65 -5.90 -12.45
CA ARG A 204 -14.28 -6.94 -11.62
C ARG A 204 -14.03 -8.35 -12.17
N CYS A 205 -14.23 -8.53 -13.46
CA CYS A 205 -13.99 -9.82 -14.12
C CYS A 205 -12.52 -10.23 -14.05
N PHE A 206 -11.61 -9.30 -14.35
CA PHE A 206 -10.17 -9.57 -14.29
C PHE A 206 -9.69 -9.85 -12.86
N LEU A 207 -10.21 -9.11 -11.86
CA LEU A 207 -9.94 -9.35 -10.44
C LEU A 207 -10.31 -10.78 -10.03
N ARG A 208 -11.53 -11.22 -10.32
CA ARG A 208 -12.00 -12.56 -9.99
C ARG A 208 -11.17 -13.65 -10.65
N GLN A 209 -10.91 -13.50 -11.95
CA GLN A 209 -10.08 -14.46 -12.69
C GLN A 209 -8.67 -14.56 -12.13
N THR A 210 -8.07 -13.42 -11.79
CA THR A 210 -6.69 -13.39 -11.23
C THR A 210 -6.64 -14.02 -9.84
N ALA A 211 -7.62 -13.76 -8.98
CA ALA A 211 -7.70 -14.38 -7.66
C ALA A 211 -7.83 -15.92 -7.78
N GLN A 212 -8.71 -16.40 -8.65
CA GLN A 212 -8.85 -17.83 -8.93
C GLN A 212 -7.57 -18.47 -9.47
N ALA A 213 -6.85 -17.78 -10.35
CA ALA A 213 -5.58 -18.25 -10.89
C ALA A 213 -4.50 -18.39 -9.79
N LEU A 214 -4.47 -17.44 -8.85
CA LEU A 214 -3.56 -17.51 -7.69
C LEU A 214 -3.91 -18.70 -6.79
N ASP A 215 -5.18 -18.88 -6.45
CA ASP A 215 -5.65 -19.98 -5.60
C ASP A 215 -5.41 -21.35 -6.24
N ALA A 216 -5.52 -21.44 -7.55
CA ALA A 216 -5.24 -22.65 -8.33
C ALA A 216 -3.75 -22.91 -8.60
N GLY A 217 -2.87 -22.00 -8.18
CA GLY A 217 -1.41 -22.13 -8.40
C GLY A 217 -1.00 -22.06 -9.87
N VAL A 218 -1.75 -21.34 -10.71
CA VAL A 218 -1.43 -21.17 -12.13
C VAL A 218 -0.08 -20.44 -12.28
N ALA A 219 0.77 -20.92 -13.16
CA ALA A 219 2.15 -20.43 -13.32
C ALA A 219 2.18 -18.92 -13.68
N GLU A 220 1.24 -18.46 -14.49
CA GLU A 220 1.12 -17.08 -14.96
C GLU A 220 0.44 -16.14 -13.95
N ALA A 221 -0.03 -16.64 -12.79
CA ALA A 221 -0.76 -15.85 -11.81
C ALA A 221 0.00 -14.57 -11.39
N GLY A 222 1.32 -14.63 -11.21
CA GLY A 222 2.15 -13.48 -10.86
C GLY A 222 2.11 -12.37 -11.93
N GLN A 223 2.11 -12.74 -13.21
CA GLN A 223 1.98 -11.80 -14.33
C GLN A 223 0.57 -11.20 -14.37
N MET A 224 -0.47 -12.04 -14.22
CA MET A 224 -1.86 -11.58 -14.17
C MET A 224 -2.08 -10.58 -13.03
N ILE A 225 -1.52 -10.83 -11.84
CA ILE A 225 -1.61 -9.93 -10.69
C ILE A 225 -1.00 -8.56 -11.00
N THR A 226 0.13 -8.53 -11.68
CA THR A 226 0.80 -7.27 -12.06
C THR A 226 -0.03 -6.49 -13.06
N MET A 227 -0.55 -7.16 -14.09
CA MET A 227 -1.44 -6.56 -15.09
C MET A 227 -2.74 -6.05 -14.45
N LEU A 228 -3.36 -6.85 -13.57
CA LEU A 228 -4.55 -6.46 -12.83
C LEU A 228 -4.34 -5.18 -12.03
N LYS A 229 -3.22 -5.08 -11.29
CA LYS A 229 -2.92 -3.89 -10.47
C LYS A 229 -2.88 -2.62 -11.32
N VAL A 230 -2.22 -2.68 -12.48
CA VAL A 230 -2.15 -1.55 -13.41
C VAL A 230 -3.54 -1.23 -13.96
N HIS A 231 -4.23 -2.22 -14.54
CA HIS A 231 -5.56 -2.06 -15.13
C HIS A 231 -6.57 -1.47 -14.15
N ALA A 232 -6.66 -2.03 -12.93
CA ALA A 232 -7.58 -1.54 -11.91
C ALA A 232 -7.28 -0.09 -11.50
N SER A 233 -6.00 0.28 -11.35
CA SER A 233 -5.63 1.65 -10.96
C SER A 233 -6.01 2.68 -12.04
N GLU A 234 -5.73 2.36 -13.29
CA GLU A 234 -5.97 3.28 -14.42
C GLU A 234 -7.46 3.42 -14.74
N GLU A 235 -8.21 2.33 -14.81
CA GLU A 235 -9.61 2.39 -15.18
C GLU A 235 -10.48 2.99 -14.06
N VAL A 236 -10.20 2.66 -12.80
CA VAL A 236 -10.94 3.26 -11.69
C VAL A 236 -10.66 4.75 -11.55
N LEU A 237 -9.43 5.19 -11.76
CA LEU A 237 -9.12 6.63 -11.76
C LEU A 237 -9.96 7.38 -12.81
N LYS A 238 -10.09 6.81 -14.02
CA LYS A 238 -10.94 7.39 -15.08
C LYS A 238 -12.42 7.45 -14.66
N VAL A 239 -12.91 6.42 -13.97
CA VAL A 239 -14.28 6.41 -13.43
C VAL A 239 -14.47 7.52 -12.41
N CYS A 240 -13.56 7.67 -11.44
CA CYS A 240 -13.65 8.73 -10.44
C CYS A 240 -13.58 10.13 -11.07
N GLN A 241 -12.71 10.34 -12.05
CA GLN A 241 -12.64 11.61 -12.80
C GLN A 241 -13.95 11.93 -13.53
N GLN A 242 -14.54 10.93 -14.21
CA GLN A 242 -15.83 11.11 -14.87
C GLN A 242 -16.97 11.37 -13.88
N ALA A 243 -16.93 10.73 -12.71
CA ALA A 243 -17.88 10.99 -11.64
C ALA A 243 -17.83 12.45 -11.18
N MET A 244 -16.63 12.96 -10.85
CA MET A 244 -16.45 14.38 -10.48
C MET A 244 -16.94 15.34 -11.56
N GLU A 245 -16.63 15.08 -12.83
CA GLU A 245 -17.07 15.91 -13.96
C GLU A 245 -18.60 15.91 -14.12
N LEU A 246 -19.27 14.77 -13.91
CA LEU A 246 -20.74 14.68 -13.99
C LEU A 246 -21.45 15.40 -12.86
N HIS A 247 -20.80 15.59 -11.70
CA HIS A 247 -21.28 16.43 -10.62
C HIS A 247 -21.03 17.93 -10.85
N GLY A 248 -20.24 18.30 -11.88
CA GLY A 248 -19.91 19.70 -12.18
C GLY A 248 -19.16 20.38 -11.02
N GLY A 249 -19.49 21.62 -10.71
CA GLY A 249 -18.86 22.35 -9.62
C GLY A 249 -19.04 21.69 -8.25
N ALA A 250 -20.15 20.98 -8.02
CA ALA A 250 -20.40 20.23 -6.79
C ALA A 250 -19.38 19.10 -6.58
N GLY A 251 -18.88 18.48 -7.65
CA GLY A 251 -17.89 17.40 -7.58
C GLY A 251 -16.53 17.78 -7.00
N THR A 252 -16.29 19.08 -6.77
CA THR A 252 -15.06 19.58 -6.13
C THR A 252 -15.27 20.02 -4.67
N MET A 253 -16.48 19.80 -4.14
CA MET A 253 -16.83 20.19 -2.77
C MET A 253 -16.77 18.99 -1.84
N LEU A 254 -16.10 19.15 -0.69
CA LEU A 254 -15.93 18.08 0.32
C LEU A 254 -17.27 17.51 0.81
N GLU A 255 -18.32 18.34 0.87
CA GLU A 255 -19.65 17.95 1.33
C GLU A 255 -20.32 16.90 0.43
N MET A 256 -19.87 16.79 -0.82
CA MET A 256 -20.40 15.80 -1.77
C MET A 256 -19.75 14.43 -1.63
N GLY A 257 -18.57 14.35 -1.00
CA GLY A 257 -17.85 13.09 -0.78
C GLY A 257 -17.39 12.37 -2.05
N ILE A 258 -17.41 13.04 -3.22
CA ILE A 258 -17.04 12.47 -4.50
C ILE A 258 -15.59 12.77 -4.92
N GLU A 259 -14.90 13.67 -4.20
CA GLU A 259 -13.56 14.21 -4.48
C GLU A 259 -12.42 13.17 -4.24
#